data_1a8b0656a630c5f45312f2fe9843aa57
#
_entry.id   1a8b0656a630c5f45312f2fe9843aa57
#
_cell.length_a   1.000
_cell.length_b   1.000
_cell.length_c   1.000
_cell.angle_alpha   90.00
_cell.angle_beta   90.00
_cell.angle_gamma   90.00
#
_symmetry.space_group_name_H-M   'P 1'
#
loop_
_entity.id
_entity.type
_entity.pdbx_description
1 polymer ?
#
loop_
_entity_poly.entity_id
_entity_poly.type
_entity_poly.pdbx_seq_one_letter_code
_entity_poly.pdbx_strand_id
1 'polypeptide(L)'
;ASLGATVVGTATSAEGAAAISDFLGEAGAKGEGRVLEVRDAAQIDALISHIEKRHGAPSVLVNNAGITRDNLAMRLKDDDWDCVVDTDLKAVFRLSRAVIRGMMKARYGRIINVTSVVGHAGNAGQANYCAAKAGVSGMSRALARELGSRNITVNCVAPGFIDTDMTRVLDEKQREAMLAGIPLGRLGAPADVAAAVAFLASAGAAYITGTTIHVNGGMFMG
;
A
#
# COMPACT_ATOMS: atom_id res chain seq x y z
N ALA A 1 2.51 -7.48 12.81
CA ALA A 1 3.44 -8.13 13.74
C ALA A 1 2.74 -8.48 15.06
N SER A 2 2.07 -7.54 15.74
CA SER A 2 1.36 -7.77 17.01
C SER A 2 0.33 -8.90 16.99
N LEU A 3 -0.17 -9.28 15.83
CA LEU A 3 -1.08 -10.42 15.62
C LEU A 3 -0.35 -11.74 15.35
N GLY A 4 0.96 -11.82 15.59
CA GLY A 4 1.76 -13.06 15.48
C GLY A 4 2.34 -13.32 14.09
N ALA A 5 2.19 -12.40 13.12
CA ALA A 5 2.81 -12.54 11.81
C ALA A 5 4.32 -12.29 11.87
N THR A 6 5.10 -13.05 11.09
CA THR A 6 6.48 -12.70 10.76
C THR A 6 6.44 -11.63 9.66
N VAL A 7 7.04 -10.47 9.89
CA VAL A 7 6.96 -9.32 8.99
C VAL A 7 8.32 -9.02 8.37
N VAL A 8 8.39 -8.97 7.05
CA VAL A 8 9.53 -8.40 6.33
C VAL A 8 9.10 -7.03 5.80
N GLY A 9 9.59 -5.97 6.45
CA GLY A 9 9.35 -4.60 6.03
C GLY A 9 10.46 -4.11 5.10
N THR A 10 10.15 -3.15 4.23
CA THR A 10 11.13 -2.63 3.27
C THR A 10 11.27 -1.12 3.34
N ALA A 11 12.47 -0.64 3.12
CA ALA A 11 12.81 0.76 2.96
C ALA A 11 13.80 0.94 1.81
N THR A 12 13.94 2.16 1.30
CA THR A 12 14.86 2.46 0.20
C THR A 12 16.31 2.62 0.64
N SER A 13 16.55 2.79 1.95
CA SER A 13 17.91 2.94 2.52
C SER A 13 18.22 1.86 3.54
N ALA A 14 19.50 1.66 3.82
CA ALA A 14 19.99 0.73 4.85
C ALA A 14 19.55 1.17 6.26
N GLU A 15 19.57 2.47 6.52
CA GLU A 15 19.14 3.05 7.80
C GLU A 15 17.65 2.82 8.02
N GLY A 16 16.82 3.01 6.99
CA GLY A 16 15.39 2.73 7.07
C GLY A 16 15.10 1.23 7.28
N ALA A 17 15.85 0.35 6.64
CA ALA A 17 15.73 -1.09 6.86
C ALA A 17 16.15 -1.50 8.29
N ALA A 18 17.21 -0.90 8.82
CA ALA A 18 17.64 -1.10 10.20
C ALA A 18 16.58 -0.63 11.19
N ALA A 19 16.04 0.57 11.01
CA ALA A 19 14.98 1.12 11.86
C ALA A 19 13.72 0.22 11.90
N ILE A 20 13.36 -0.42 10.77
CA ILE A 20 12.26 -1.40 10.74
C ILE A 20 12.61 -2.62 11.59
N SER A 21 13.85 -3.12 11.51
CA SER A 21 14.28 -4.28 12.30
C SER A 21 14.28 -3.97 13.80
N ASP A 22 14.77 -2.78 14.19
CA ASP A 22 14.81 -2.30 15.56
C ASP A 22 13.39 -2.17 16.13
N PHE A 23 12.48 -1.53 15.36
CA PHE A 23 11.06 -1.40 15.73
C PHE A 23 10.37 -2.75 15.94
N LEU A 24 10.64 -3.73 15.08
CA LEU A 24 10.09 -5.09 15.24
C LEU A 24 10.67 -5.77 16.47
N GLY A 25 11.97 -5.60 16.74
CA GLY A 25 12.65 -6.14 17.92
C GLY A 25 12.11 -5.55 19.22
N GLU A 26 11.98 -4.23 19.31
CA GLU A 26 11.41 -3.52 20.47
C GLU A 26 9.96 -3.93 20.74
N ALA A 27 9.18 -4.19 19.68
CA ALA A 27 7.82 -4.70 19.81
C ALA A 27 7.74 -6.21 20.15
N GLY A 28 8.87 -6.90 20.31
CA GLY A 28 8.91 -8.36 20.53
C GLY A 28 8.34 -9.17 19.34
N ALA A 29 8.31 -8.57 18.16
CA ALA A 29 7.72 -9.17 16.97
C ALA A 29 8.78 -9.90 16.13
N LYS A 30 8.34 -10.92 15.38
CA LYS A 30 9.23 -11.63 14.45
C LYS A 30 9.30 -10.89 13.11
N GLY A 31 10.51 -10.74 12.58
CA GLY A 31 10.68 -10.14 11.27
C GLY A 31 12.02 -9.44 11.08
N GLU A 32 12.13 -8.74 9.97
CA GLU A 32 13.33 -7.97 9.61
C GLU A 32 12.98 -6.83 8.65
N GLY A 33 13.80 -5.79 8.63
CA GLY A 33 13.81 -4.77 7.60
C GLY A 33 14.79 -5.11 6.48
N ARG A 34 14.43 -4.82 5.24
CA ARG A 34 15.24 -5.07 4.04
C ARG A 34 15.26 -3.84 3.13
N VAL A 35 16.38 -3.62 2.46
CA VAL A 35 16.47 -2.57 1.44
C VAL A 35 15.74 -3.04 0.18
N LEU A 36 14.89 -2.17 -0.38
CA LEU A 36 14.21 -2.41 -1.64
C LEU A 36 13.91 -1.09 -2.36
N GLU A 37 14.41 -0.93 -3.56
CA GLU A 37 13.87 0.02 -4.54
C GLU A 37 12.79 -0.72 -5.35
N VAL A 38 11.52 -0.36 -5.13
CA VAL A 38 10.37 -1.08 -5.73
C VAL A 38 10.30 -0.98 -7.26
N ARG A 39 11.00 -0.02 -7.87
CA ARG A 39 11.11 0.10 -9.33
C ARG A 39 12.12 -0.88 -9.92
N ASP A 40 13.03 -1.41 -9.12
CA ASP A 40 14.06 -2.36 -9.55
C ASP A 40 13.53 -3.80 -9.50
N ALA A 41 13.32 -4.38 -10.68
CA ALA A 41 12.79 -5.74 -10.79
C ALA A 41 13.76 -6.79 -10.23
N ALA A 42 15.07 -6.59 -10.36
CA ALA A 42 16.06 -7.55 -9.86
C ALA A 42 16.09 -7.55 -8.33
N GLN A 43 15.96 -6.39 -7.70
CA GLN A 43 15.84 -6.31 -6.24
C GLN A 43 14.56 -6.98 -5.72
N ILE A 44 13.43 -6.82 -6.44
CA ILE A 44 12.18 -7.53 -6.09
C ILE A 44 12.40 -9.04 -6.11
N ASP A 45 12.95 -9.57 -7.20
CA ASP A 45 13.19 -11.02 -7.36
C ASP A 45 14.16 -11.54 -6.28
N ALA A 46 15.23 -10.80 -5.99
CA ALA A 46 16.18 -11.14 -4.93
C ALA A 46 15.54 -11.15 -3.54
N LEU A 47 14.71 -10.15 -3.24
CA LEU A 47 13.97 -10.06 -1.97
C LEU A 47 13.00 -11.24 -1.79
N ILE A 48 12.18 -11.54 -2.80
CA ILE A 48 11.23 -12.65 -2.72
C ILE A 48 11.96 -13.99 -2.57
N SER A 49 13.05 -14.20 -3.32
CA SER A 49 13.89 -15.40 -3.16
C SER A 49 14.49 -15.51 -1.74
N HIS A 50 14.92 -14.39 -1.15
CA HIS A 50 15.42 -14.37 0.22
C HIS A 50 14.32 -14.76 1.22
N ILE A 51 13.13 -14.15 1.09
CA ILE A 51 11.98 -14.43 1.96
C ILE A 51 11.57 -15.91 1.85
N GLU A 52 11.45 -16.44 0.64
CA GLU A 52 11.07 -17.83 0.41
C GLU A 52 12.04 -18.84 1.04
N LYS A 53 13.34 -18.57 0.97
CA LYS A 53 14.38 -19.41 1.57
C LYS A 53 14.35 -19.39 3.11
N ARG A 54 14.01 -18.24 3.70
CA ARG A 54 14.10 -18.04 5.16
C ARG A 54 12.80 -18.29 5.89
N HIS A 55 11.68 -17.95 5.28
CA HIS A 55 10.36 -17.91 5.92
C HIS A 55 9.30 -18.72 5.16
N GLY A 56 9.62 -19.23 3.97
CA GLY A 56 8.63 -19.79 3.06
C GLY A 56 7.95 -18.71 2.19
N ALA A 57 7.05 -19.15 1.30
CA ALA A 57 6.36 -18.24 0.40
C ALA A 57 5.53 -17.19 1.18
N PRO A 58 5.60 -15.91 0.82
CA PRO A 58 4.78 -14.88 1.44
C PRO A 58 3.29 -15.22 1.34
N SER A 59 2.61 -15.26 2.47
CA SER A 59 1.16 -15.50 2.53
C SER A 59 0.36 -14.19 2.46
N VAL A 60 0.98 -13.07 2.82
CA VAL A 60 0.40 -11.73 2.77
C VAL A 60 1.39 -10.78 2.09
N LEU A 61 0.91 -10.00 1.13
CA LEU A 61 1.62 -8.88 0.53
C LEU A 61 0.86 -7.59 0.80
N VAL A 62 1.55 -6.60 1.35
CA VAL A 62 1.01 -5.24 1.50
C VAL A 62 1.83 -4.30 0.64
N ASN A 63 1.24 -3.78 -0.42
CA ASN A 63 1.83 -2.76 -1.28
C ASN A 63 1.47 -1.38 -0.72
N ASN A 64 2.38 -0.79 0.05
CA ASN A 64 2.21 0.52 0.70
C ASN A 64 3.13 1.60 0.12
N ALA A 65 4.26 1.23 -0.47
CA ALA A 65 5.19 2.19 -1.06
C ALA A 65 4.49 3.08 -2.10
N GLY A 66 4.78 4.36 -2.06
CA GLY A 66 4.22 5.33 -3.00
C GLY A 66 4.89 6.69 -2.85
N ILE A 67 4.80 7.48 -3.90
CA ILE A 67 5.32 8.85 -3.99
C ILE A 67 4.31 9.77 -4.64
N THR A 68 4.45 11.06 -4.42
CA THR A 68 3.75 12.10 -5.17
C THR A 68 4.75 12.99 -5.92
N ARG A 69 4.33 13.50 -7.07
CA ARG A 69 5.00 14.55 -7.85
C ARG A 69 3.91 15.45 -8.38
N ASP A 70 3.50 16.39 -7.53
CA ASP A 70 2.30 17.20 -7.75
C ASP A 70 2.63 18.41 -8.63
N ASN A 71 1.84 18.60 -9.67
CA ASN A 71 1.86 19.81 -10.48
C ASN A 71 0.58 19.91 -11.30
N LEU A 72 0.18 21.13 -11.68
CA LEU A 72 -0.92 21.32 -12.62
C LEU A 72 -0.64 20.59 -13.95
N ALA A 73 -1.66 20.02 -14.57
CA ALA A 73 -1.52 19.16 -15.76
C ALA A 73 -0.69 19.81 -16.87
N MET A 74 -0.86 21.13 -17.10
CA MET A 74 -0.10 21.88 -18.11
C MET A 74 1.40 22.06 -17.78
N ARG A 75 1.82 21.78 -16.55
CA ARG A 75 3.20 21.93 -16.08
C ARG A 75 3.81 20.60 -15.59
N LEU A 76 3.02 19.55 -15.54
CA LEU A 76 3.46 18.22 -15.13
C LEU A 76 4.40 17.66 -16.21
N LYS A 77 5.61 17.29 -15.81
CA LYS A 77 6.62 16.73 -16.71
C LYS A 77 6.39 15.24 -16.90
N ASP A 78 6.76 14.72 -18.08
CA ASP A 78 6.69 13.28 -18.37
C ASP A 78 7.53 12.46 -17.39
N ASP A 79 8.72 12.92 -17.00
CA ASP A 79 9.56 12.25 -16.00
C ASP A 79 8.87 12.13 -14.62
N ASP A 80 8.12 13.16 -14.20
CA ASP A 80 7.37 13.15 -12.95
C ASP A 80 6.15 12.21 -13.06
N TRP A 81 5.50 12.18 -14.23
CA TRP A 81 4.44 11.23 -14.54
C TRP A 81 4.95 9.80 -14.48
N ASP A 82 6.00 9.48 -15.21
CA ASP A 82 6.58 8.13 -15.31
C ASP A 82 7.09 7.65 -13.95
N CYS A 83 7.75 8.53 -13.19
CA CYS A 83 8.24 8.21 -11.84
C CYS A 83 7.11 7.78 -10.90
N VAL A 84 5.97 8.48 -10.91
CA VAL A 84 4.80 8.13 -10.09
C VAL A 84 4.14 6.85 -10.59
N VAL A 85 3.92 6.70 -11.88
CA VAL A 85 3.30 5.50 -12.46
C VAL A 85 4.17 4.26 -12.25
N ASP A 86 5.49 4.38 -12.42
CA ASP A 86 6.42 3.26 -12.19
C ASP A 86 6.46 2.83 -10.72
N THR A 87 6.39 3.78 -9.78
CA THR A 87 6.42 3.48 -8.34
C THR A 87 5.05 3.01 -7.82
N ASP A 88 3.99 3.75 -8.13
CA ASP A 88 2.69 3.59 -7.46
C ASP A 88 1.75 2.61 -8.17
N LEU A 89 2.06 2.22 -9.42
CA LEU A 89 1.25 1.26 -10.17
C LEU A 89 2.08 0.07 -10.67
N LYS A 90 3.13 0.31 -11.44
CA LYS A 90 3.91 -0.77 -12.08
C LYS A 90 4.67 -1.62 -11.04
N ALA A 91 5.22 -0.98 -9.99
CA ALA A 91 5.87 -1.73 -8.90
C ALA A 91 4.86 -2.59 -8.14
N VAL A 92 3.64 -2.09 -7.89
CA VAL A 92 2.55 -2.86 -7.26
C VAL A 92 2.22 -4.11 -8.07
N PHE A 93 2.14 -3.98 -9.40
CA PHE A 93 1.97 -5.13 -10.29
C PHE A 93 3.14 -6.12 -10.20
N ARG A 94 4.40 -5.63 -10.24
CA ARG A 94 5.59 -6.48 -10.18
C ARG A 94 5.68 -7.28 -8.88
N LEU A 95 5.46 -6.62 -7.74
CA LEU A 95 5.46 -7.27 -6.42
C LEU A 95 4.32 -8.29 -6.31
N SER A 96 3.11 -7.94 -6.76
CA SER A 96 1.99 -8.88 -6.78
C SER A 96 2.32 -10.10 -7.61
N ARG A 97 2.82 -9.93 -8.84
CA ARG A 97 3.21 -11.03 -9.73
C ARG A 97 4.29 -11.93 -9.11
N ALA A 98 5.24 -11.35 -8.39
CA ALA A 98 6.35 -12.09 -7.79
C ALA A 98 5.88 -13.07 -6.69
N VAL A 99 4.83 -12.74 -5.93
CA VAL A 99 4.32 -13.61 -4.85
C VAL A 99 3.22 -14.59 -5.31
N ILE A 100 2.53 -14.33 -6.43
CA ILE A 100 1.37 -15.10 -6.89
C ILE A 100 1.70 -16.59 -7.04
N ARG A 101 2.85 -16.94 -7.60
CA ARG A 101 3.24 -18.35 -7.82
C ARG A 101 3.28 -19.14 -6.50
N GLY A 102 3.90 -18.57 -5.47
CA GLY A 102 3.96 -19.17 -4.14
C GLY A 102 2.59 -19.30 -3.49
N MET A 103 1.78 -18.24 -3.55
CA MET A 103 0.41 -18.21 -3.03
C MET A 103 -0.50 -19.24 -3.75
N MET A 104 -0.39 -19.35 -5.08
CA MET A 104 -1.15 -20.37 -5.85
C MET A 104 -0.80 -21.79 -5.44
N LYS A 105 0.49 -22.08 -5.24
CA LYS A 105 0.96 -23.40 -4.76
C LYS A 105 0.44 -23.70 -3.36
N ALA A 106 0.45 -22.71 -2.47
CA ALA A 106 -0.07 -22.83 -1.11
C ALA A 106 -1.61 -22.85 -1.03
N ARG A 107 -2.32 -22.47 -2.11
CA ARG A 107 -3.78 -22.24 -2.16
C ARG A 107 -4.24 -21.28 -1.05
N TYR A 108 -3.43 -20.27 -0.77
CA TYR A 108 -3.70 -19.23 0.19
C TYR A 108 -2.89 -17.98 -0.13
N GLY A 109 -3.53 -16.82 -0.10
CA GLY A 109 -2.85 -15.54 -0.25
C GLY A 109 -3.75 -14.35 0.07
N ARG A 110 -3.13 -13.27 0.51
CA ARG A 110 -3.77 -11.97 0.76
C ARG A 110 -2.90 -10.89 0.14
N ILE A 111 -3.42 -10.21 -0.89
CA ILE A 111 -2.75 -9.05 -1.50
C ILE A 111 -3.57 -7.82 -1.14
N ILE A 112 -2.95 -6.88 -0.43
CA ILE A 112 -3.57 -5.64 0.03
C ILE A 112 -2.79 -4.47 -0.56
N ASN A 113 -3.47 -3.66 -1.36
CA ASN A 113 -2.87 -2.51 -2.03
C ASN A 113 -3.35 -1.21 -1.38
N VAL A 114 -2.42 -0.42 -0.85
CA VAL A 114 -2.73 0.90 -0.31
C VAL A 114 -2.87 1.89 -1.47
N THR A 115 -4.11 2.30 -1.71
CA THR A 115 -4.48 3.28 -2.72
C THR A 115 -4.61 4.68 -2.09
N SER A 116 -5.59 5.46 -2.46
CA SER A 116 -5.90 6.76 -1.86
C SER A 116 -7.33 7.17 -2.20
N VAL A 117 -7.93 7.98 -1.35
CA VAL A 117 -9.22 8.63 -1.62
C VAL A 117 -9.18 9.42 -2.94
N VAL A 118 -8.05 10.05 -3.28
CA VAL A 118 -7.92 10.85 -4.51
C VAL A 118 -7.91 10.00 -5.79
N GLY A 119 -7.62 8.70 -5.69
CA GLY A 119 -7.79 7.77 -6.81
C GLY A 119 -9.25 7.56 -7.20
N HIS A 120 -10.19 7.92 -6.33
CA HIS A 120 -11.63 7.86 -6.57
C HIS A 120 -12.26 9.24 -6.79
N ALA A 121 -11.90 10.22 -5.95
CA ALA A 121 -12.47 11.57 -6.00
C ALA A 121 -11.76 12.50 -7.00
N GLY A 122 -10.51 12.21 -7.35
CA GLY A 122 -9.64 13.15 -8.03
C GLY A 122 -9.09 14.22 -7.09
N ASN A 123 -7.98 14.85 -7.49
CA ASN A 123 -7.45 16.04 -6.82
C ASN A 123 -6.67 16.90 -7.83
N ALA A 124 -6.90 18.20 -7.80
CA ALA A 124 -6.18 19.12 -8.68
C ALA A 124 -4.67 19.06 -8.42
N GLY A 125 -3.88 19.02 -9.49
CA GLY A 125 -2.42 18.91 -9.40
C GLY A 125 -1.87 17.50 -9.20
N GLN A 126 -2.72 16.46 -9.12
CA GLN A 126 -2.33 15.08 -8.88
C GLN A 126 -2.77 14.11 -9.99
N ALA A 127 -2.78 14.54 -11.23
CA ALA A 127 -3.27 13.71 -12.35
C ALA A 127 -2.53 12.36 -12.45
N ASN A 128 -1.20 12.35 -12.29
CA ASN A 128 -0.36 11.14 -12.28
C ASN A 128 -0.68 10.22 -11.09
N TYR A 129 -0.74 10.77 -9.89
CA TYR A 129 -1.02 10.02 -8.67
C TYR A 129 -2.44 9.45 -8.65
N CYS A 130 -3.44 10.26 -9.03
CA CYS A 130 -4.82 9.80 -9.18
C CYS A 130 -4.94 8.66 -10.20
N ALA A 131 -4.29 8.80 -11.37
CA ALA A 131 -4.28 7.77 -12.40
C ALA A 131 -3.64 6.46 -11.88
N ALA A 132 -2.49 6.55 -11.20
CA ALA A 132 -1.82 5.39 -10.64
C ALA A 132 -2.68 4.68 -9.58
N LYS A 133 -3.24 5.42 -8.62
CA LYS A 133 -4.06 4.85 -7.53
C LYS A 133 -5.40 4.29 -8.03
N ALA A 134 -6.04 4.93 -9.00
CA ALA A 134 -7.20 4.38 -9.70
C ALA A 134 -6.84 3.12 -10.49
N GLY A 135 -5.69 3.12 -11.18
CA GLY A 135 -5.16 1.97 -11.92
C GLY A 135 -4.93 0.76 -11.01
N VAL A 136 -4.38 0.95 -9.81
CA VAL A 136 -4.22 -0.11 -8.80
C VAL A 136 -5.57 -0.72 -8.43
N SER A 137 -6.61 0.09 -8.23
CA SER A 137 -7.96 -0.41 -7.90
C SER A 137 -8.54 -1.25 -9.05
N GLY A 138 -8.36 -0.80 -10.31
CA GLY A 138 -8.76 -1.57 -11.50
C GLY A 138 -8.01 -2.90 -11.63
N MET A 139 -6.68 -2.86 -11.50
CA MET A 139 -5.81 -4.03 -11.52
C MET A 139 -6.17 -5.02 -10.40
N SER A 140 -6.46 -4.54 -9.19
CA SER A 140 -6.83 -5.38 -8.05
C SER A 140 -8.10 -6.17 -8.32
N ARG A 141 -9.12 -5.57 -8.97
CA ARG A 141 -10.35 -6.27 -9.37
C ARG A 141 -10.08 -7.36 -10.42
N ALA A 142 -9.18 -7.12 -11.36
CA ALA A 142 -8.78 -8.13 -12.35
C ALA A 142 -8.07 -9.30 -11.69
N LEU A 143 -7.07 -9.05 -10.84
CA LEU A 143 -6.36 -10.08 -10.10
C LEU A 143 -7.28 -10.85 -9.13
N ALA A 144 -8.24 -10.20 -8.51
CA ALA A 144 -9.22 -10.85 -7.64
C ALA A 144 -10.05 -11.91 -8.41
N ARG A 145 -10.47 -11.60 -9.64
CA ARG A 145 -11.18 -12.54 -10.52
C ARG A 145 -10.28 -13.72 -10.95
N GLU A 146 -9.02 -13.44 -11.28
CA GLU A 146 -8.06 -14.45 -11.74
C GLU A 146 -7.68 -15.44 -10.62
N LEU A 147 -7.49 -14.93 -9.39
CA LEU A 147 -6.85 -15.66 -8.31
C LEU A 147 -7.84 -16.25 -7.29
N GLY A 148 -9.11 -15.85 -7.34
CA GLY A 148 -10.13 -16.26 -6.35
C GLY A 148 -10.29 -17.78 -6.23
N SER A 149 -10.24 -18.55 -7.34
CA SER A 149 -10.32 -20.02 -7.33
C SER A 149 -9.16 -20.71 -6.58
N ARG A 150 -8.11 -19.96 -6.27
CA ARG A 150 -6.93 -20.41 -5.49
C ARG A 150 -6.95 -19.95 -4.03
N ASN A 151 -8.08 -19.42 -3.54
CA ASN A 151 -8.20 -18.85 -2.18
C ASN A 151 -7.22 -17.69 -1.93
N ILE A 152 -6.98 -16.89 -2.98
CA ILE A 152 -6.17 -15.67 -2.90
C ILE A 152 -7.11 -14.49 -3.04
N THR A 153 -7.14 -13.61 -2.04
CA THR A 153 -7.91 -12.37 -2.11
C THR A 153 -7.03 -11.18 -2.47
N VAL A 154 -7.57 -10.26 -3.25
CA VAL A 154 -6.87 -9.04 -3.66
C VAL A 154 -7.79 -7.87 -3.39
N ASN A 155 -7.41 -6.99 -2.46
CA ASN A 155 -8.21 -5.86 -2.02
C ASN A 155 -7.39 -4.57 -1.94
N CYS A 156 -8.10 -3.46 -1.88
CA CYS A 156 -7.50 -2.14 -1.68
C CYS A 156 -7.93 -1.54 -0.34
N VAL A 157 -7.04 -0.73 0.23
CA VAL A 157 -7.36 0.21 1.30
C VAL A 157 -7.12 1.61 0.74
N ALA A 158 -8.10 2.49 0.84
CA ALA A 158 -8.04 3.86 0.34
C ALA A 158 -8.05 4.86 1.52
N PRO A 159 -6.88 5.26 2.02
CA PRO A 159 -6.78 6.30 3.04
C PRO A 159 -7.25 7.65 2.52
N GLY A 160 -7.82 8.45 3.43
CA GLY A 160 -7.97 9.89 3.25
C GLY A 160 -6.73 10.64 3.75
N PHE A 161 -6.96 11.78 4.42
CA PHE A 161 -5.86 12.54 5.05
C PHE A 161 -5.49 11.89 6.38
N ILE A 162 -4.24 11.40 6.44
CA ILE A 162 -3.67 10.70 7.60
C ILE A 162 -2.59 11.58 8.23
N ASP A 163 -2.58 11.68 9.56
CA ASP A 163 -1.55 12.41 10.32
C ASP A 163 -0.21 11.67 10.21
N THR A 164 0.61 12.16 9.30
CA THR A 164 1.98 11.69 9.03
C THR A 164 2.92 12.88 8.96
N ASP A 165 4.22 12.63 8.86
CA ASP A 165 5.20 13.71 8.71
C ASP A 165 4.91 14.62 7.52
N MET A 166 4.29 14.09 6.45
CA MET A 166 3.87 14.89 5.28
C MET A 166 2.74 15.89 5.59
N THR A 167 1.84 15.56 6.50
CA THR A 167 0.72 16.45 6.87
C THR A 167 1.05 17.38 8.02
N ARG A 168 2.08 17.08 8.82
CA ARG A 168 2.52 17.90 9.95
C ARG A 168 3.26 19.17 9.55
N VAL A 169 3.78 19.22 8.33
CA VAL A 169 4.47 20.42 7.80
C VAL A 169 3.50 21.48 7.24
N LEU A 170 2.20 21.19 7.19
CA LEU A 170 1.18 22.10 6.71
C LEU A 170 0.88 23.20 7.74
N ASP A 171 0.64 24.41 7.25
CA ASP A 171 0.20 25.51 8.08
C ASP A 171 -1.24 25.30 8.60
N GLU A 172 -1.63 26.10 9.60
CA GLU A 172 -2.93 25.94 10.28
C GLU A 172 -4.11 26.14 9.34
N LYS A 173 -4.02 27.09 8.39
CA LYS A 173 -5.06 27.37 7.40
C LYS A 173 -5.24 26.20 6.41
N GLN A 174 -4.14 25.60 5.99
CA GLN A 174 -4.17 24.40 5.13
C GLN A 174 -4.78 23.21 5.89
N ARG A 175 -4.43 23.07 7.16
CA ARG A 175 -4.97 22.03 8.03
C ARG A 175 -6.48 22.20 8.26
N GLU A 176 -6.95 23.41 8.54
CA GLU A 176 -8.38 23.72 8.67
C GLU A 176 -9.15 23.41 7.38
N ALA A 177 -8.61 23.81 6.23
CA ALA A 177 -9.21 23.51 4.93
C ALA A 177 -9.33 21.99 4.66
N MET A 178 -8.32 21.21 5.05
CA MET A 178 -8.39 19.74 4.99
C MET A 178 -9.46 19.18 5.93
N LEU A 179 -9.53 19.66 7.17
CA LEU A 179 -10.49 19.17 8.16
C LEU A 179 -11.93 19.48 7.76
N ALA A 180 -12.17 20.61 7.11
CA ALA A 180 -13.50 20.98 6.61
C ALA A 180 -14.07 19.96 5.58
N GLY A 181 -13.19 19.23 4.90
CA GLY A 181 -13.57 18.16 3.96
C GLY A 181 -13.75 16.77 4.59
N ILE A 182 -13.55 16.64 5.91
CA ILE A 182 -13.64 15.35 6.61
C ILE A 182 -14.87 15.32 7.53
N PRO A 183 -15.93 14.58 7.21
CA PRO A 183 -17.13 14.50 8.07
C PRO A 183 -16.85 14.10 9.53
N LEU A 184 -15.86 13.23 9.80
CA LEU A 184 -15.45 12.89 11.17
C LEU A 184 -14.68 14.00 11.90
N GLY A 185 -14.34 15.11 11.24
CA GLY A 185 -13.72 16.30 11.84
C GLY A 185 -12.28 16.12 12.36
N ARG A 186 -11.61 15.03 11.99
CA ARG A 186 -10.21 14.76 12.36
C ARG A 186 -9.43 14.11 11.23
N LEU A 187 -8.13 14.28 11.23
CA LEU A 187 -7.24 13.44 10.43
C LEU A 187 -7.30 11.99 10.92
N GLY A 188 -7.14 11.04 10.01
CA GLY A 188 -6.93 9.65 10.38
C GLY A 188 -5.54 9.45 10.99
N ALA A 189 -5.39 8.45 11.83
CA ALA A 189 -4.07 8.00 12.29
C ALA A 189 -3.55 6.85 11.40
N PRO A 190 -2.21 6.63 11.31
CA PRO A 190 -1.67 5.43 10.66
C PRO A 190 -2.29 4.12 11.18
N ALA A 191 -2.64 4.07 12.46
CA ALA A 191 -3.32 2.94 13.09
C ALA A 191 -4.73 2.67 12.51
N ASP A 192 -5.46 3.70 12.08
CA ASP A 192 -6.77 3.54 11.43
C ASP A 192 -6.62 2.75 10.10
N VAL A 193 -5.58 3.07 9.32
CA VAL A 193 -5.25 2.37 8.07
C VAL A 193 -4.73 0.96 8.35
N ALA A 194 -3.82 0.82 9.33
CA ALA A 194 -3.24 -0.46 9.71
C ALA A 194 -4.30 -1.47 10.18
N ALA A 195 -5.36 -1.01 10.88
CA ALA A 195 -6.46 -1.85 11.31
C ALA A 195 -7.22 -2.46 10.11
N ALA A 196 -7.51 -1.67 9.07
CA ALA A 196 -8.16 -2.15 7.85
C ALA A 196 -7.25 -3.15 7.09
N VAL A 197 -5.96 -2.86 6.99
CA VAL A 197 -4.98 -3.78 6.39
C VAL A 197 -4.91 -5.09 7.17
N ALA A 198 -4.83 -5.05 8.50
CA ALA A 198 -4.78 -6.22 9.36
C ALA A 198 -6.06 -7.07 9.24
N PHE A 199 -7.23 -6.43 9.17
CA PHE A 199 -8.50 -7.12 8.92
C PHE A 199 -8.49 -7.86 7.57
N LEU A 200 -8.10 -7.18 6.48
CA LEU A 200 -8.04 -7.80 5.14
C LEU A 200 -6.98 -8.93 5.06
N ALA A 201 -5.94 -8.89 5.88
CA ALA A 201 -4.94 -9.94 5.98
C ALA A 201 -5.42 -11.16 6.78
N SER A 202 -6.48 -11.01 7.58
CA SER A 202 -6.98 -12.04 8.50
C SER A 202 -7.88 -13.08 7.83
N ALA A 203 -8.17 -14.15 8.55
CA ALA A 203 -9.16 -15.16 8.15
C ALA A 203 -10.59 -14.59 8.10
N GLY A 204 -10.90 -13.55 8.90
CA GLY A 204 -12.20 -12.89 8.90
C GLY A 204 -12.57 -12.23 7.56
N ALA A 205 -11.58 -11.92 6.73
CA ALA A 205 -11.78 -11.35 5.40
C ALA A 205 -11.73 -12.40 4.25
N ALA A 206 -11.82 -13.69 4.56
CA ALA A 206 -11.62 -14.75 3.56
C ALA A 206 -12.63 -14.71 2.40
N TYR A 207 -13.81 -14.11 2.59
CA TYR A 207 -14.83 -13.96 1.55
C TYR A 207 -14.90 -12.55 0.96
N ILE A 208 -13.87 -11.72 1.20
CA ILE A 208 -13.77 -10.34 0.71
C ILE A 208 -12.66 -10.27 -0.32
N THR A 209 -13.00 -10.00 -1.59
CA THR A 209 -12.02 -9.83 -2.67
C THR A 209 -12.52 -8.85 -3.74
N GLY A 210 -11.61 -8.11 -4.35
CA GLY A 210 -11.91 -7.11 -5.38
C GLY A 210 -12.51 -5.81 -4.84
N THR A 211 -12.55 -5.62 -3.51
CA THR A 211 -13.12 -4.41 -2.88
C THR A 211 -12.07 -3.36 -2.55
N THR A 212 -12.54 -2.15 -2.29
CA THR A 212 -11.76 -1.07 -1.69
C THR A 212 -12.41 -0.67 -0.37
N ILE A 213 -11.67 -0.79 0.74
CA ILE A 213 -12.09 -0.26 2.04
C ILE A 213 -11.62 1.20 2.12
N HIS A 214 -12.56 2.11 2.25
CA HIS A 214 -12.29 3.53 2.44
C HIS A 214 -12.02 3.84 3.91
N VAL A 215 -10.81 4.36 4.21
CA VAL A 215 -10.38 4.79 5.55
C VAL A 215 -10.10 6.29 5.50
N ASN A 216 -11.15 7.09 5.37
CA ASN A 216 -11.04 8.50 4.98
C ASN A 216 -11.93 9.46 5.80
N GLY A 217 -12.52 8.99 6.88
CA GLY A 217 -13.39 9.84 7.73
C GLY A 217 -14.63 10.38 7.04
N GLY A 218 -15.06 9.75 5.93
CA GLY A 218 -16.23 10.17 5.17
C GLY A 218 -15.94 11.14 4.02
N MET A 219 -14.66 11.44 3.70
CA MET A 219 -14.29 12.31 2.56
C MET A 219 -14.81 11.81 1.22
N PHE A 220 -14.94 10.50 1.09
CA PHE A 220 -15.53 9.83 -0.07
C PHE A 220 -16.40 8.68 0.41
N MET A 221 -17.62 8.63 -0.11
CA MET A 221 -18.62 7.61 0.19
C MET A 221 -19.08 6.99 -1.13
N GLY A 222 -18.62 5.77 -1.42
CA GLY A 222 -18.93 5.07 -2.68
C GLY A 222 -18.64 3.58 -2.60
#